data_f7d175c7bd1030a97a5a51fc84bc721a
#
_entry.id   f7d175c7bd1030a97a5a51fc84bc721a
#
_cell.length_a   1.000
_cell.length_b   1.000
_cell.length_c   1.000
_cell.angle_alpha   90.00
_cell.angle_beta   90.00
_cell.angle_gamma   90.00
#
_symmetry.space_group_name_H-M   'P 1'
#
loop_
_entity.id
_entity.type
_entity.pdbx_description
1 polymer ?
#
loop_
_entity_poly.entity_id
_entity_poly.type
_entity_poly.pdbx_seq_one_letter_code
_entity_poly.pdbx_strand_id
1 'polypeptide(L)' 'MDDIIATFSYDIHALRLEYKTTCDALEHWRGGDPTEQEFLIWKKDQLFRSLLEQSYENAEA' A
#
# COMPACT_ATOMS: atom_id res chain seq x y z
N MET A 1 0.67 -23.93 3.06
CA MET A 1 0.93 -23.27 4.28
C MET A 1 1.93 -22.21 4.09
N ASP A 2 3.08 -22.59 3.61
CA ASP A 2 4.13 -21.62 3.39
C ASP A 2 3.71 -20.56 2.40
N ASP A 3 2.81 -20.92 1.52
CA ASP A 3 2.36 -19.94 0.53
C ASP A 3 1.71 -18.74 1.17
N ILE A 4 0.98 -18.99 2.24
CA ILE A 4 0.30 -17.91 2.91
C ILE A 4 1.31 -16.98 3.55
N ILE A 5 2.33 -17.54 4.15
CA ILE A 5 3.35 -16.74 4.77
C ILE A 5 4.11 -15.94 3.72
N ALA A 6 4.40 -16.58 2.60
CA ALA A 6 5.09 -15.89 1.52
C ALA A 6 4.26 -14.74 0.98
N THR A 7 2.95 -14.91 0.99
CA THR A 7 2.09 -13.83 0.53
C THR A 7 2.20 -12.61 1.42
N PHE A 8 2.38 -12.83 2.70
CA PHE A 8 2.48 -11.73 3.62
C PHE A 8 3.87 -11.16 3.70
N SER A 9 4.86 -11.95 3.35
CA SER A 9 6.20 -11.40 3.31
C SER A 9 6.35 -10.62 2.03
N TYR A 10 5.76 -9.52 1.96
CA TYR A 10 5.73 -8.76 0.76
C TYR A 10 7.06 -8.30 0.34
N ASP A 11 7.23 -8.37 -0.95
CA ASP A 11 8.26 -7.68 -1.62
C ASP A 11 7.99 -6.19 -1.47
N ILE A 12 8.95 -5.44 -0.99
CA ILE A 12 8.77 -4.02 -0.78
C ILE A 12 8.50 -3.31 -2.11
N HIS A 13 8.97 -3.89 -3.21
CA HIS A 13 8.69 -3.32 -4.51
C HIS A 13 7.21 -3.38 -4.85
N ALA A 14 6.56 -4.48 -4.48
CA ALA A 14 5.14 -4.61 -4.72
C ALA A 14 4.35 -3.60 -3.90
N LEU A 15 4.77 -3.39 -2.67
CA LEU A 15 4.11 -2.41 -1.82
C LEU A 15 4.27 -1.01 -2.39
N ARG A 16 5.45 -0.69 -2.86
CA ARG A 16 5.69 0.63 -3.45
C ARG A 16 4.86 0.86 -4.68
N LEU A 17 4.75 -0.16 -5.49
CA LEU A 17 3.98 -0.05 -6.71
C LEU A 17 2.51 0.16 -6.39
N GLU A 18 2.00 -0.58 -5.44
CA GLU A 18 0.61 -0.42 -5.05
C GLU A 18 0.36 0.96 -4.45
N TYR A 19 1.30 1.42 -3.65
CA TYR A 19 1.17 2.74 -3.05
C TYR A 19 1.14 3.81 -4.14
N LYS A 20 2.04 3.70 -5.10
CA LYS A 20 2.08 4.66 -6.18
C LYS A 20 0.80 4.62 -7.00
N THR A 21 0.31 3.44 -7.29
CA THR A 21 -0.91 3.29 -8.06
C THR A 21 -2.10 3.91 -7.32
N THR A 22 -2.15 3.71 -6.01
CA THR A 22 -3.22 4.27 -5.21
C THR A 22 -3.13 5.79 -5.17
N CYS A 23 -1.93 6.31 -5.03
CA CYS A 23 -1.74 7.76 -5.05
C CYS A 23 -2.13 8.35 -6.37
N ASP A 24 -1.77 7.67 -7.47
CA ASP A 24 -2.15 8.15 -8.79
C ASP A 24 -3.65 8.18 -8.95
N ALA A 25 -4.32 7.15 -8.47
CA ALA A 25 -5.76 7.09 -8.57
C ALA A 25 -6.41 8.25 -7.82
N LEU A 26 -5.86 8.58 -6.65
CA LEU A 26 -6.39 9.69 -5.88
C LEU A 26 -6.10 11.02 -6.54
N GLU A 27 -4.90 11.15 -7.08
CA GLU A 27 -4.50 12.39 -7.71
C GLU A 27 -5.36 12.69 -8.93
N HIS A 28 -5.73 11.65 -9.66
CA HIS A 28 -6.53 11.81 -10.86
C HIS A 28 -8.01 11.60 -10.60
N TRP A 29 -8.41 11.64 -9.35
CA TRP A 29 -9.81 11.45 -9.00
C TRP A 29 -10.62 12.60 -9.53
N ARG A 30 -11.65 12.28 -10.29
CA ARG A 30 -12.44 13.31 -10.94
C ARG A 30 -13.85 13.38 -10.41
N GLY A 31 -14.05 12.99 -9.20
CA GLY A 31 -15.38 12.90 -8.66
C GLY A 31 -15.89 11.51 -8.94
N GLY A 32 -16.89 11.12 -8.38
CA GLY A 32 -17.39 9.78 -8.51
C GLY A 32 -17.91 9.39 -7.16
N ASP A 33 -17.80 8.13 -6.83
CA ASP A 33 -18.35 7.64 -5.59
C ASP A 33 -17.47 8.05 -4.43
N PRO A 34 -17.97 8.86 -3.48
CA PRO A 34 -17.15 9.25 -2.33
C PRO A 34 -16.68 8.05 -1.51
N THR A 35 -17.46 6.97 -1.53
CA THR A 35 -17.06 5.78 -0.80
C THR A 35 -15.79 5.19 -1.38
N GLU A 36 -15.67 5.21 -2.69
CA GLU A 36 -14.47 4.74 -3.35
C GLU A 36 -13.28 5.61 -3.00
N GLN A 37 -13.49 6.90 -2.95
CA GLN A 37 -12.42 7.80 -2.61
C GLN A 37 -11.93 7.55 -1.19
N GLU A 38 -12.86 7.35 -0.28
CA GLU A 38 -12.51 7.06 1.10
C GLU A 38 -11.73 5.75 1.19
N PHE A 39 -12.14 4.77 0.40
CA PHE A 39 -11.44 3.50 0.39
C PHE A 39 -10.00 3.67 -0.08
N LEU A 40 -9.80 4.48 -1.10
CA LEU A 40 -8.47 4.72 -1.62
C LEU A 40 -7.60 5.44 -0.59
N ILE A 41 -8.18 6.38 0.12
CA ILE A 41 -7.44 7.09 1.15
C ILE A 41 -7.04 6.13 2.26
N TRP A 42 -7.95 5.27 2.66
CA TRP A 42 -7.66 4.29 3.68
C TRP A 42 -6.58 3.32 3.22
N LYS A 43 -6.69 2.87 1.98
CA LYS A 43 -5.73 1.94 1.43
C LYS A 43 -4.35 2.57 1.36
N LYS A 44 -4.29 3.83 0.94
CA LYS A 44 -3.03 4.54 0.88
C LYS A 44 -2.38 4.60 2.25
N ASP A 45 -3.16 4.89 3.27
CA ASP A 45 -2.64 4.97 4.62
C ASP A 45 -2.09 3.62 5.09
N GLN A 46 -2.81 2.55 4.79
CA GLN A 46 -2.36 1.22 5.18
C GLN A 46 -1.06 0.85 4.47
N LEU A 47 -0.99 1.15 3.20
CA LEU A 47 0.22 0.87 2.44
C LEU A 47 1.40 1.66 2.96
N PHE A 48 1.16 2.90 3.31
CA PHE A 48 2.22 3.75 3.84
C PHE A 48 2.77 3.18 5.14
N ARG A 49 1.89 2.71 6.00
CA ARG A 49 2.31 2.12 7.27
C ARG A 49 3.12 0.84 7.03
N SER A 50 2.66 0.02 6.10
CA SER A 50 3.38 -1.19 5.77
C SER A 50 4.78 -0.88 5.26
N LEU A 51 4.88 0.15 4.42
CA LEU A 51 6.17 0.54 3.89
C LEU A 51 7.10 1.04 5.00
N LEU A 52 6.55 1.77 5.94
CA LEU A 52 7.34 2.25 7.06
C LEU A 52 7.87 1.09 7.89
N GLU A 53 7.02 0.13 8.14
CA GLU A 53 7.42 -1.02 8.94
C GLU A 53 8.53 -1.81 8.24
N GLN A 54 8.38 -1.99 6.95
CA GLN A 54 9.39 -2.70 6.20
C GLN A 54 10.70 -1.93 6.19
N SER A 55 10.62 -0.63 6.11
CA SER A 55 11.80 0.21 6.14
C SER A 55 12.55 0.09 7.45
N TYR A 56 11.81 0.09 8.54
CA TYR A 56 12.42 -0.03 9.85
C TYR A 56 13.13 -1.37 9.99
N GLU A 57 12.47 -2.41 9.55
CA GLU A 57 13.06 -3.74 9.65
C GLU A 57 14.33 -3.84 8.83
N ASN A 58 14.29 -3.28 7.64
CA ASN A 58 15.47 -3.30 6.79
C ASN A 58 16.59 -2.47 7.34
N ALA A 59 16.24 -1.38 7.97
CA ALA A 59 17.27 -0.49 8.52
C ALA A 59 18.00 -1.14 9.67
N GLU A 60 17.31 -1.99 10.39
CA GLU A 60 17.93 -2.66 11.52
C GLU A 60 18.83 -3.79 11.11
N ALA A 61 18.55 -4.35 9.97
CA ALA A 61 19.38 -5.43 9.50
C ALA A 61 20.72 -4.90 9.02
#